data_bd9838f145b7dfc3a385578a728d1fcf
#
_entry.id   bd9838f145b7dfc3a385578a728d1fcf
#
_cell.length_a   1.000
_cell.length_b   1.000
_cell.length_c   1.000
_cell.angle_alpha   90.00
_cell.angle_beta   90.00
_cell.angle_gamma   90.00
#
_symmetry.space_group_name_H-M   'P 1'
#
loop_
_entity.id
_entity.type
_entity.pdbx_description
1 polymer ?
#
loop_
_entity_poly.entity_id
_entity_poly.type
_entity_poly.pdbx_seq_one_letter_code
_entity_poly.pdbx_strand_id
1 'polypeptide(L)'
;MKKTVVTQKQGISEPVNDPERIIEFEFVRATENAALNVVHWLGRGEKEKADAAACDALYGVFDLVEVRGEVVIGEGIKDNAPGIFLGEKLGRWTPGSPRFDIALDPIDGTSNLANGLPNSISVIAASHVDADHGHAMRHLPSFYSRKLAYGPAVVNATWEGMEPISLNDPLEKTLPTVARALGKRVPELVVVMLNRPRHAELIASVRRCGAALRLITDGDITAAVAPSLPDSGVDLYCGIGGTPEGILTAVALKSLGGGMQLQMWPRDDEERARLAEQTPAKELERIFTCDDLVNGDSAIFCATGISDSSLLPGVKLVGKKAITHSILMRARSRTVRYIRAVHDLESKTIHLRSDSRDHKL
;
A
#
# COMPACT_ATOMS: atom_id res chain seq x y z
N MET A 1 19.80 -14.13 29.99
CA MET A 1 20.24 -13.29 28.85
C MET A 1 20.95 -14.18 27.83
N LYS A 2 20.25 -14.64 26.79
CA LYS A 2 20.89 -15.33 25.67
C LYS A 2 21.33 -14.26 24.67
N LYS A 3 22.64 -14.13 24.46
CA LYS A 3 23.23 -13.30 23.42
C LYS A 3 22.75 -13.84 22.08
N THR A 4 21.97 -13.02 21.35
CA THR A 4 21.64 -13.29 19.95
C THR A 4 22.95 -13.20 19.16
N VAL A 5 23.52 -14.35 18.83
CA VAL A 5 24.63 -14.43 17.89
C VAL A 5 24.04 -14.18 16.52
N VAL A 6 24.33 -13.04 15.95
CA VAL A 6 24.09 -12.78 14.52
C VAL A 6 25.02 -13.75 13.79
N THR A 7 24.46 -14.87 13.33
CA THR A 7 25.20 -15.81 12.49
C THR A 7 25.46 -15.09 11.16
N GLN A 8 26.70 -14.69 10.92
CA GLN A 8 27.13 -14.31 9.59
C GLN A 8 26.91 -15.53 8.67
N LYS A 9 25.87 -15.46 7.84
CA LYS A 9 25.79 -16.33 6.66
C LYS A 9 26.99 -15.96 5.79
N GLN A 10 27.94 -16.89 5.66
CA GLN A 10 29.08 -16.72 4.78
C GLN A 10 28.58 -16.38 3.36
N GLY A 11 29.01 -15.22 2.87
CA GLY A 11 29.33 -15.03 1.48
C GLY A 11 28.15 -14.95 0.49
N ILE A 12 27.12 -14.14 0.76
CA ILE A 12 26.40 -13.49 -0.34
C ILE A 12 26.60 -11.99 -0.12
N SER A 13 27.70 -11.47 -0.68
CA SER A 13 27.76 -10.04 -0.99
C SER A 13 26.63 -9.80 -2.00
N GLU A 14 25.57 -9.08 -1.59
CA GLU A 14 24.60 -8.59 -2.55
C GLU A 14 25.39 -7.90 -3.68
N PRO A 15 25.15 -8.28 -4.95
CA PRO A 15 25.89 -7.65 -6.04
C PRO A 15 25.75 -6.14 -5.94
N VAL A 16 26.79 -5.41 -6.26
CA VAL A 16 26.79 -3.93 -6.33
C VAL A 16 25.68 -3.43 -7.28
N ASN A 17 25.21 -4.30 -8.16
CA ASN A 17 24.16 -4.06 -9.17
C ASN A 17 22.78 -4.63 -8.74
N ASP A 18 22.46 -4.76 -7.45
CA ASP A 18 21.10 -5.12 -7.02
C ASP A 18 20.09 -4.07 -7.55
N PRO A 19 19.19 -4.44 -8.48
CA PRO A 19 18.27 -3.50 -9.11
C PRO A 19 17.42 -2.73 -8.10
N GLU A 20 17.01 -3.37 -7.01
CA GLU A 20 16.22 -2.73 -5.95
C GLU A 20 16.98 -1.58 -5.30
N ARG A 21 18.28 -1.75 -5.02
CA ARG A 21 19.11 -0.72 -4.36
C ARG A 21 19.32 0.51 -5.23
N ILE A 22 19.28 0.32 -6.54
CA ILE A 22 19.48 1.43 -7.49
C ILE A 22 18.27 2.35 -7.52
N ILE A 23 17.05 1.79 -7.44
CA ILE A 23 15.82 2.54 -7.66
C ILE A 23 15.03 2.88 -6.39
N GLU A 24 15.33 2.24 -5.24
CA GLU A 24 14.52 2.42 -4.02
C GLU A 24 14.37 3.88 -3.59
N PHE A 25 15.42 4.70 -3.74
CA PHE A 25 15.37 6.13 -3.42
C PHE A 25 14.70 6.98 -4.50
N GLU A 26 14.62 6.51 -5.74
CA GLU A 26 13.83 7.19 -6.77
C GLU A 26 12.33 7.11 -6.45
N PHE A 27 11.86 6.00 -5.86
CA PHE A 27 10.49 5.89 -5.38
C PHE A 27 10.21 6.85 -4.20
N VAL A 28 11.19 7.03 -3.29
CA VAL A 28 11.09 8.05 -2.24
C VAL A 28 10.94 9.44 -2.85
N ARG A 29 11.80 9.79 -3.83
CA ARG A 29 11.71 11.08 -4.53
C ARG A 29 10.38 11.27 -5.24
N ALA A 30 9.84 10.22 -5.86
CA ALA A 30 8.56 10.27 -6.56
C ALA A 30 7.39 10.52 -5.58
N THR A 31 7.31 9.78 -4.48
CA THR A 31 6.25 9.96 -3.48
C THR A 31 6.38 11.29 -2.72
N GLU A 32 7.61 11.76 -2.44
CA GLU A 32 7.86 13.09 -1.87
C GLU A 32 7.42 14.19 -2.84
N ASN A 33 7.74 14.05 -4.13
CA ASN A 33 7.37 15.01 -5.17
C ASN A 33 5.86 15.16 -5.28
N ALA A 34 5.13 14.02 -5.28
CA ALA A 34 3.68 14.01 -5.25
C ALA A 34 3.12 14.68 -3.99
N ALA A 35 3.61 14.29 -2.79
CA ALA A 35 3.13 14.83 -1.52
C ALA A 35 3.35 16.35 -1.43
N LEU A 36 4.50 16.85 -1.88
CA LEU A 36 4.80 18.28 -1.92
C LEU A 36 3.92 19.03 -2.91
N ASN A 37 3.60 18.42 -4.06
CA ASN A 37 2.78 19.05 -5.08
C ASN A 37 1.29 19.13 -4.68
N VAL A 38 0.81 18.20 -3.83
CA VAL A 38 -0.60 18.14 -3.46
C VAL A 38 -0.94 18.72 -2.10
N VAL A 39 0.04 19.03 -1.26
CA VAL A 39 -0.24 19.52 0.11
C VAL A 39 -1.11 20.77 0.14
N HIS A 40 -1.06 21.62 -0.90
CA HIS A 40 -1.90 22.81 -0.97
C HIS A 40 -3.37 22.52 -1.34
N TRP A 41 -3.69 21.29 -1.76
CA TRP A 41 -5.07 20.87 -2.01
C TRP A 41 -5.77 20.37 -0.74
N LEU A 42 -5.01 20.22 0.37
CA LEU A 42 -5.55 19.75 1.66
C LEU A 42 -6.68 20.68 2.14
N GLY A 43 -7.88 20.12 2.30
CA GLY A 43 -9.07 20.81 2.78
C GLY A 43 -9.73 21.75 1.77
N ARG A 44 -9.44 21.61 0.47
CA ARG A 44 -10.01 22.49 -0.57
C ARG A 44 -11.18 21.91 -1.35
N GLY A 45 -11.56 20.67 -1.10
CA GLY A 45 -12.71 20.02 -1.77
C GLY A 45 -12.47 19.57 -3.21
N GLU A 46 -11.28 19.75 -3.76
CA GLU A 46 -10.95 19.58 -5.19
C GLU A 46 -10.22 18.26 -5.45
N LYS A 47 -10.96 17.13 -5.37
CA LYS A 47 -10.37 15.78 -5.52
C LYS A 47 -9.65 15.56 -6.83
N GLU A 48 -10.34 15.81 -7.93
CA GLU A 48 -9.84 15.55 -9.29
C GLU A 48 -8.58 16.36 -9.61
N LYS A 49 -8.52 17.59 -9.11
CA LYS A 49 -7.32 18.44 -9.29
C LYS A 49 -6.16 17.95 -8.45
N ALA A 50 -6.42 17.48 -7.23
CA ALA A 50 -5.39 16.91 -6.37
C ALA A 50 -4.83 15.63 -6.98
N ASP A 51 -5.69 14.72 -7.46
CA ASP A 51 -5.27 13.47 -8.11
C ASP A 51 -4.45 13.75 -9.38
N ALA A 52 -4.91 14.66 -10.23
CA ALA A 52 -4.17 15.05 -11.43
C ALA A 52 -2.79 15.64 -11.08
N ALA A 53 -2.71 16.49 -10.05
CA ALA A 53 -1.45 17.08 -9.60
C ALA A 53 -0.49 16.03 -9.01
N ALA A 54 -1.01 15.03 -8.28
CA ALA A 54 -0.21 13.92 -7.76
C ALA A 54 0.35 13.06 -8.88
N CYS A 55 -0.50 12.67 -9.84
CA CYS A 55 -0.09 11.90 -11.03
C CYS A 55 0.99 12.62 -11.81
N ASP A 56 0.81 13.91 -12.10
CA ASP A 56 1.76 14.71 -12.86
C ASP A 56 3.15 14.76 -12.19
N ALA A 57 3.17 14.93 -10.88
CA ALA A 57 4.39 14.96 -10.08
C ALA A 57 5.08 13.58 -9.96
N LEU A 58 4.33 12.49 -9.82
CA LEU A 58 4.86 11.12 -9.85
C LEU A 58 5.51 10.82 -11.20
N TYR A 59 4.78 11.07 -12.28
CA TYR A 59 5.25 10.84 -13.64
C TYR A 59 6.49 11.67 -13.97
N GLY A 60 6.53 12.93 -13.52
CA GLY A 60 7.69 13.80 -13.75
C GLY A 60 8.99 13.22 -13.20
N VAL A 61 8.93 12.51 -12.06
CA VAL A 61 10.10 11.80 -11.53
C VAL A 61 10.37 10.53 -12.32
N PHE A 62 9.36 9.71 -12.63
CA PHE A 62 9.56 8.48 -13.40
C PHE A 62 10.18 8.74 -14.76
N ASP A 63 9.85 9.83 -15.44
CA ASP A 63 10.42 10.20 -16.72
C ASP A 63 11.96 10.41 -16.69
N LEU A 64 12.54 10.53 -15.48
CA LEU A 64 13.98 10.66 -15.26
C LEU A 64 14.65 9.35 -14.84
N VAL A 65 13.89 8.33 -14.45
CA VAL A 65 14.41 7.10 -13.83
C VAL A 65 14.76 6.05 -14.90
N GLU A 66 15.95 5.49 -14.82
CA GLU A 66 16.42 4.39 -15.70
C GLU A 66 15.80 3.05 -15.25
N VAL A 67 14.52 2.88 -15.50
CA VAL A 67 13.75 1.67 -15.19
C VAL A 67 12.82 1.33 -16.34
N ARG A 68 12.51 0.04 -16.49
CA ARG A 68 11.41 -0.47 -17.32
C ARG A 68 10.27 -0.87 -16.40
N GLY A 69 9.57 0.12 -15.90
CA GLY A 69 8.39 -0.07 -15.05
C GLY A 69 7.15 -0.37 -15.87
N GLU A 70 6.35 -1.33 -15.45
CA GLU A 70 5.03 -1.61 -16.01
C GLU A 70 3.99 -1.53 -14.88
N VAL A 71 2.97 -0.70 -15.06
CA VAL A 71 1.88 -0.61 -14.10
C VAL A 71 1.03 -1.88 -14.21
N VAL A 72 1.11 -2.71 -13.20
CA VAL A 72 0.32 -3.96 -13.11
C VAL A 72 -0.87 -3.84 -12.18
N ILE A 73 -0.90 -2.78 -11.37
CA ILE A 73 -1.97 -2.42 -10.46
C ILE A 73 -2.14 -0.90 -10.52
N GLY A 74 -3.29 -0.45 -10.97
CA GLY A 74 -3.65 0.95 -11.08
C GLY A 74 -5.15 1.14 -10.89
N GLU A 75 -5.61 2.38 -10.79
CA GLU A 75 -7.01 2.71 -10.54
C GLU A 75 -7.96 2.39 -11.73
N GLY A 76 -7.43 1.96 -12.86
CA GLY A 76 -8.20 1.74 -14.10
C GLY A 76 -8.61 3.04 -14.77
N ILE A 77 -9.28 2.92 -15.94
CA ILE A 77 -9.86 4.06 -16.64
C ILE A 77 -11.10 4.48 -15.86
N LYS A 78 -10.97 5.44 -14.94
CA LYS A 78 -12.10 6.20 -14.41
C LYS A 78 -12.26 7.42 -15.31
N ASP A 79 -13.31 7.42 -16.12
CA ASP A 79 -13.93 8.56 -16.80
C ASP A 79 -13.01 9.78 -17.04
N ASN A 80 -12.15 9.73 -18.09
CA ASN A 80 -11.34 10.86 -18.58
C ASN A 80 -10.36 11.53 -17.59
N ALA A 81 -10.14 11.00 -16.41
CA ALA A 81 -9.07 11.48 -15.54
C ALA A 81 -7.70 11.02 -16.10
N PRO A 82 -6.64 11.85 -16.04
CA PRO A 82 -5.27 11.39 -16.29
C PRO A 82 -4.88 10.44 -15.15
N GLY A 83 -5.27 9.17 -15.28
CA GLY A 83 -5.11 8.13 -14.27
C GLY A 83 -4.06 7.12 -14.70
N ILE A 84 -3.47 6.51 -13.72
CA ILE A 84 -2.53 5.41 -13.86
C ILE A 84 -3.32 4.18 -14.27
N PHE A 85 -3.07 3.66 -15.47
CA PHE A 85 -3.81 2.52 -16.02
C PHE A 85 -2.93 1.29 -16.18
N LEU A 86 -3.57 0.15 -16.12
CA LEU A 86 -2.93 -1.16 -16.30
C LEU A 86 -2.18 -1.23 -17.63
N GLY A 87 -0.92 -1.69 -17.59
CA GLY A 87 -0.02 -1.80 -18.74
C GLY A 87 0.70 -0.49 -19.09
N GLU A 88 0.48 0.59 -18.34
CA GLU A 88 1.23 1.82 -18.57
C GLU A 88 2.72 1.65 -18.29
N LYS A 89 3.54 2.24 -19.16
CA LYS A 89 5.00 2.18 -19.07
C LYS A 89 5.54 3.38 -18.31
N LEU A 90 6.28 3.12 -17.25
CA LEU A 90 6.95 4.12 -16.42
C LEU A 90 8.46 3.98 -16.51
N GLY A 91 9.17 5.10 -16.41
CA GLY A 91 10.62 5.14 -16.55
C GLY A 91 11.07 5.30 -18.00
N ARG A 92 12.38 5.39 -18.21
CA ARG A 92 12.96 5.71 -19.52
C ARG A 92 13.03 4.54 -20.50
N TRP A 93 12.82 3.32 -20.02
CA TRP A 93 12.86 2.10 -20.83
C TRP A 93 14.13 1.91 -21.64
N THR A 94 15.26 2.41 -21.16
CA THR A 94 16.56 2.26 -21.79
C THR A 94 16.95 0.78 -21.88
N PRO A 95 17.54 0.30 -22.98
CA PRO A 95 18.02 -1.08 -23.08
C PRO A 95 18.97 -1.43 -21.93
N GLY A 96 18.72 -2.57 -21.26
CA GLY A 96 19.50 -3.02 -20.10
C GLY A 96 19.02 -2.50 -18.74
N SER A 97 18.11 -1.53 -18.68
CA SER A 97 17.50 -1.12 -17.43
C SER A 97 16.69 -2.26 -16.80
N PRO A 98 16.66 -2.35 -15.46
CA PRO A 98 15.91 -3.39 -14.75
C PRO A 98 14.41 -3.27 -14.99
N ARG A 99 13.72 -4.43 -15.03
CA ARG A 99 12.26 -4.48 -15.19
C ARG A 99 11.58 -4.61 -13.84
N PHE A 100 10.52 -3.82 -13.63
CA PHE A 100 9.70 -3.86 -12.42
C PHE A 100 8.22 -3.85 -12.75
N ASP A 101 7.48 -4.69 -12.06
CA ASP A 101 6.06 -4.50 -11.88
C ASP A 101 5.85 -3.37 -10.88
N ILE A 102 4.97 -2.44 -11.20
CA ILE A 102 4.69 -1.26 -10.38
C ILE A 102 3.19 -1.24 -10.05
N ALA A 103 2.90 -1.08 -8.78
CA ALA A 103 1.60 -0.73 -8.26
C ALA A 103 1.72 0.64 -7.59
N LEU A 104 0.81 1.55 -7.85
CA LEU A 104 0.88 2.85 -7.20
C LEU A 104 -0.51 3.47 -7.04
N ASP A 105 -0.61 4.30 -6.02
CA ASP A 105 -1.74 5.17 -5.78
C ASP A 105 -1.19 6.57 -5.49
N PRO A 106 -1.44 7.54 -6.36
CA PRO A 106 -0.96 8.91 -6.17
C PRO A 106 -1.44 9.52 -4.87
N ILE A 107 -2.68 9.22 -4.47
CA ILE A 107 -3.28 9.68 -3.21
C ILE A 107 -4.21 8.61 -2.64
N ASP A 108 -3.70 7.62 -1.90
CA ASP A 108 -4.57 6.83 -1.02
C ASP A 108 -5.19 7.75 0.03
N GLY A 109 -6.52 7.82 0.03
CA GLY A 109 -7.26 8.75 0.88
C GLY A 109 -7.56 10.09 0.25
N THR A 110 -7.87 10.15 -1.05
CA THR A 110 -8.23 11.39 -1.78
C THR A 110 -9.38 12.15 -1.13
N SER A 111 -10.41 11.42 -0.61
CA SER A 111 -11.52 12.06 0.10
C SER A 111 -11.07 12.74 1.39
N ASN A 112 -10.12 12.15 2.10
CA ASN A 112 -9.55 12.75 3.31
C ASN A 112 -8.75 14.01 2.98
N LEU A 113 -7.90 13.95 1.95
CA LEU A 113 -7.16 15.12 1.48
C LEU A 113 -8.11 16.27 1.18
N ALA A 114 -9.12 16.05 0.35
CA ALA A 114 -10.05 17.08 -0.07
C ALA A 114 -10.81 17.73 1.11
N ASN A 115 -11.09 16.94 2.17
CA ASN A 115 -11.78 17.41 3.37
C ASN A 115 -10.85 17.85 4.51
N GLY A 116 -9.53 17.86 4.32
CA GLY A 116 -8.55 18.24 5.34
C GLY A 116 -8.46 17.25 6.49
N LEU A 117 -8.78 15.98 6.25
CA LEU A 117 -8.79 14.91 7.23
C LEU A 117 -7.45 14.13 7.22
N PRO A 118 -7.12 13.41 8.30
CA PRO A 118 -5.96 12.52 8.34
C PRO A 118 -6.13 11.29 7.44
N ASN A 119 -5.06 10.52 7.26
CA ASN A 119 -4.92 9.31 6.45
C ASN A 119 -4.91 9.55 4.94
N SER A 120 -4.02 10.44 4.47
CA SER A 120 -3.69 10.54 3.04
C SER A 120 -2.20 10.36 2.83
N ILE A 121 -1.83 9.45 1.93
CA ILE A 121 -0.44 9.16 1.55
C ILE A 121 -0.32 9.09 0.04
N SER A 122 0.88 9.38 -0.50
CA SER A 122 1.28 8.95 -1.84
C SER A 122 2.08 7.66 -1.72
N VAL A 123 1.79 6.64 -2.53
CA VAL A 123 2.36 5.31 -2.34
C VAL A 123 2.73 4.62 -3.65
N ILE A 124 3.87 3.92 -3.62
CA ILE A 124 4.40 3.08 -4.69
C ILE A 124 4.80 1.74 -4.08
N ALA A 125 4.42 0.66 -4.74
CA ALA A 125 4.99 -0.65 -4.52
C ALA A 125 5.58 -1.16 -5.84
N ALA A 126 6.73 -1.81 -5.77
CA ALA A 126 7.41 -2.36 -6.94
C ALA A 126 8.00 -3.72 -6.63
N SER A 127 8.01 -4.61 -7.63
CA SER A 127 8.67 -5.90 -7.54
C SER A 127 9.51 -6.13 -8.79
N HIS A 128 10.78 -6.50 -8.59
CA HIS A 128 11.69 -6.82 -9.70
C HIS A 128 11.20 -8.06 -10.43
N VAL A 129 11.20 -8.00 -11.75
CA VAL A 129 10.80 -9.09 -12.65
C VAL A 129 12.02 -9.61 -13.39
N ASP A 130 12.37 -10.86 -13.15
CA ASP A 130 13.41 -11.55 -13.91
C ASP A 130 12.94 -11.78 -15.35
N ALA A 131 13.89 -11.79 -16.30
CA ALA A 131 13.61 -11.83 -17.74
C ALA A 131 12.74 -13.02 -18.19
N ASP A 132 12.82 -14.13 -17.48
CA ASP A 132 12.16 -15.40 -17.82
C ASP A 132 10.81 -15.62 -17.11
N HIS A 133 10.41 -14.69 -16.23
CA HIS A 133 9.17 -14.79 -15.47
C HIS A 133 8.16 -13.73 -15.92
N GLY A 134 6.88 -14.08 -15.84
CA GLY A 134 5.80 -13.13 -16.03
C GLY A 134 5.76 -12.07 -14.92
N HIS A 135 4.57 -11.52 -14.64
CA HIS A 135 4.42 -10.53 -13.58
C HIS A 135 4.69 -11.12 -12.20
N ALA A 136 5.37 -10.34 -11.34
CA ALA A 136 5.61 -10.66 -9.93
C ALA A 136 4.41 -10.28 -9.06
N MET A 137 3.62 -9.29 -9.48
CA MET A 137 2.38 -8.90 -8.81
C MET A 137 1.17 -9.44 -9.56
N ARG A 138 0.17 -9.91 -8.81
CA ARG A 138 -1.05 -10.49 -9.36
C ARG A 138 -2.13 -9.44 -9.51
N HIS A 139 -2.54 -9.18 -10.73
CA HIS A 139 -3.76 -8.40 -10.99
C HIS A 139 -5.01 -9.24 -10.68
N LEU A 140 -5.98 -8.62 -9.99
CA LEU A 140 -7.31 -9.17 -9.74
C LEU A 140 -8.35 -8.25 -10.37
N PRO A 141 -9.31 -8.79 -11.15
CA PRO A 141 -10.21 -7.97 -11.97
C PRO A 141 -11.39 -7.34 -11.22
N SER A 142 -11.54 -7.60 -9.90
CA SER A 142 -12.61 -7.00 -9.09
C SER A 142 -12.26 -5.57 -8.67
N PHE A 143 -13.27 -4.70 -8.61
CA PHE A 143 -13.09 -3.34 -8.11
C PHE A 143 -12.84 -3.33 -6.59
N TYR A 144 -13.61 -4.12 -5.84
CA TYR A 144 -13.46 -4.29 -4.40
C TYR A 144 -13.04 -5.72 -4.03
N SER A 145 -12.43 -5.81 -2.86
CA SER A 145 -12.11 -7.08 -2.20
C SER A 145 -12.43 -7.04 -0.72
N ARG A 146 -12.87 -8.17 -0.18
CA ARG A 146 -12.88 -8.41 1.26
C ARG A 146 -11.44 -8.58 1.73
N LYS A 147 -11.10 -7.98 2.85
CA LYS A 147 -9.72 -7.99 3.38
C LYS A 147 -9.72 -8.26 4.87
N LEU A 148 -8.73 -9.02 5.32
CA LEU A 148 -8.41 -9.25 6.71
C LEU A 148 -6.89 -9.11 6.84
N ALA A 149 -6.39 -8.06 7.53
CA ALA A 149 -4.95 -7.85 7.71
C ALA A 149 -4.58 -7.83 9.19
N TYR A 150 -3.44 -8.44 9.51
CA TYR A 150 -2.99 -8.69 10.88
C TYR A 150 -1.46 -8.65 10.99
N GLY A 151 -1.00 -8.40 12.21
CA GLY A 151 0.42 -8.24 12.48
C GLY A 151 1.23 -9.55 12.59
N PRO A 152 2.57 -9.44 12.69
CA PRO A 152 3.48 -10.58 12.76
C PRO A 152 3.21 -11.54 13.91
N ALA A 153 2.69 -11.05 15.03
CA ALA A 153 2.39 -11.91 16.18
C ALA A 153 1.31 -12.96 15.85
N VAL A 154 0.29 -12.58 15.06
CA VAL A 154 -0.76 -13.53 14.60
C VAL A 154 -0.18 -14.54 13.61
N VAL A 155 0.69 -14.09 12.70
CA VAL A 155 1.40 -14.97 11.74
C VAL A 155 2.25 -16.00 12.50
N ASN A 156 3.06 -15.55 13.45
CA ASN A 156 3.95 -16.40 14.24
C ASN A 156 3.18 -17.41 15.09
N ALA A 157 2.09 -16.99 15.73
CA ALA A 157 1.24 -17.87 16.52
C ALA A 157 0.67 -19.03 15.69
N THR A 158 0.32 -18.76 14.42
CA THR A 158 -0.13 -19.80 13.49
C THR A 158 0.99 -20.81 13.18
N TRP A 159 2.22 -20.33 12.96
CA TRP A 159 3.37 -21.21 12.74
C TRP A 159 3.75 -22.05 13.98
N GLU A 160 3.46 -21.52 15.17
CA GLU A 160 3.64 -22.20 16.46
C GLU A 160 2.49 -23.18 16.80
N GLY A 161 1.55 -23.39 15.87
CA GLY A 161 0.50 -24.38 15.98
C GLY A 161 -0.87 -23.86 16.45
N MET A 162 -1.05 -22.52 16.53
CA MET A 162 -2.39 -21.95 16.73
C MET A 162 -3.23 -22.15 15.47
N GLU A 163 -4.52 -22.39 15.63
CA GLU A 163 -5.46 -22.46 14.51
C GLU A 163 -5.41 -21.14 13.70
N PRO A 164 -5.22 -21.22 12.39
CA PRO A 164 -5.17 -20.01 11.55
C PRO A 164 -6.53 -19.33 11.52
N ILE A 165 -6.53 -18.00 11.51
CA ILE A 165 -7.74 -17.22 11.23
C ILE A 165 -8.08 -17.27 9.76
N SER A 166 -9.37 -17.16 9.43
CA SER A 166 -9.85 -17.15 8.05
C SER A 166 -10.75 -15.95 7.80
N LEU A 167 -10.63 -15.35 6.61
CA LEU A 167 -11.54 -14.31 6.13
C LEU A 167 -13.01 -14.79 6.08
N ASN A 168 -13.21 -16.10 5.99
CA ASN A 168 -14.55 -16.72 5.99
C ASN A 168 -15.06 -17.06 7.40
N ASP A 169 -14.22 -16.95 8.43
CA ASP A 169 -14.67 -17.14 9.80
C ASP A 169 -15.50 -15.93 10.29
N PRO A 170 -16.51 -16.15 11.13
CA PRO A 170 -17.19 -15.05 11.80
C PRO A 170 -16.22 -14.35 12.79
N LEU A 171 -16.42 -13.05 13.01
CA LEU A 171 -15.57 -12.28 13.92
C LEU A 171 -15.60 -12.79 15.36
N GLU A 172 -16.69 -13.43 15.75
CA GLU A 172 -16.87 -14.13 17.03
C GLU A 172 -15.83 -15.26 17.25
N LYS A 173 -15.29 -15.84 16.16
CA LYS A 173 -14.19 -16.81 16.18
C LYS A 173 -12.83 -16.11 15.97
N THR A 174 -12.76 -15.15 15.07
CA THR A 174 -11.53 -14.47 14.68
C THR A 174 -10.95 -13.64 15.84
N LEU A 175 -11.77 -12.81 16.50
CA LEU A 175 -11.29 -11.88 17.52
C LEU A 175 -10.71 -12.58 18.77
N PRO A 176 -11.31 -13.65 19.33
CA PRO A 176 -10.67 -14.43 20.39
C PRO A 176 -9.33 -15.03 20.00
N THR A 177 -9.19 -15.50 18.74
CA THR A 177 -7.95 -16.06 18.22
C THR A 177 -6.85 -15.00 18.11
N VAL A 178 -7.19 -13.82 17.56
CA VAL A 178 -6.27 -12.67 17.49
C VAL A 178 -5.87 -12.20 18.89
N ALA A 179 -6.82 -12.09 19.82
CA ALA A 179 -6.54 -11.69 21.20
C ALA A 179 -5.54 -12.64 21.87
N ARG A 180 -5.73 -13.96 21.70
CA ARG A 180 -4.80 -14.97 22.20
C ARG A 180 -3.40 -14.82 21.61
N ALA A 181 -3.29 -14.62 20.29
CA ALA A 181 -2.01 -14.43 19.60
C ALA A 181 -1.25 -13.19 20.11
N LEU A 182 -1.99 -12.14 20.50
CA LEU A 182 -1.42 -10.89 20.99
C LEU A 182 -1.25 -10.86 22.53
N GLY A 183 -1.67 -11.90 23.24
CA GLY A 183 -1.67 -11.90 24.72
C GLY A 183 -2.63 -10.86 25.32
N LYS A 184 -3.71 -10.53 24.62
CA LYS A 184 -4.76 -9.57 24.99
C LYS A 184 -6.07 -10.26 25.30
N ARG A 185 -6.99 -9.52 25.91
CA ARG A 185 -8.41 -9.88 25.97
C ARG A 185 -9.14 -9.21 24.81
N VAL A 186 -10.25 -9.78 24.37
CA VAL A 186 -11.05 -9.20 23.26
C VAL A 186 -11.41 -7.73 23.47
N PRO A 187 -11.80 -7.25 24.67
CA PRO A 187 -12.08 -5.83 24.90
C PRO A 187 -10.86 -4.90 24.78
N GLU A 188 -9.65 -5.45 24.74
CA GLU A 188 -8.39 -4.70 24.56
C GLU A 188 -7.96 -4.62 23.11
N LEU A 189 -8.66 -5.35 22.21
CA LEU A 189 -8.39 -5.28 20.78
C LEU A 189 -8.97 -4.01 20.17
N VAL A 190 -8.22 -3.45 19.24
CA VAL A 190 -8.64 -2.35 18.37
C VAL A 190 -8.73 -2.85 16.94
N VAL A 191 -9.95 -2.90 16.42
CA VAL A 191 -10.23 -3.24 15.02
C VAL A 191 -10.42 -1.96 14.24
N VAL A 192 -9.74 -1.80 13.09
CA VAL A 192 -9.94 -0.68 12.19
C VAL A 192 -10.68 -1.12 10.93
N MET A 193 -11.59 -0.30 10.44
CA MET A 193 -12.28 -0.50 9.16
C MET A 193 -12.83 0.81 8.57
N LEU A 194 -13.12 0.79 7.29
CA LEU A 194 -13.78 1.90 6.60
C LEU A 194 -15.22 2.06 7.10
N ASN A 195 -15.62 3.29 7.37
CA ASN A 195 -17.01 3.64 7.70
C ASN A 195 -17.85 3.72 6.40
N ARG A 196 -18.36 2.60 5.96
CA ARG A 196 -19.19 2.49 4.76
C ARG A 196 -20.47 1.70 5.07
N PRO A 197 -21.60 1.97 4.40
CA PRO A 197 -22.85 1.22 4.61
C PRO A 197 -22.68 -0.30 4.47
N ARG A 198 -21.85 -0.76 3.53
CA ARG A 198 -21.55 -2.18 3.32
C ARG A 198 -20.87 -2.89 4.51
N HIS A 199 -20.39 -2.15 5.49
CA HIS A 199 -19.75 -2.66 6.71
C HIS A 199 -20.68 -2.71 7.93
N ALA A 200 -21.96 -2.33 7.81
CA ALA A 200 -22.87 -2.23 8.95
C ALA A 200 -22.90 -3.50 9.82
N GLU A 201 -22.97 -4.68 9.19
CA GLU A 201 -22.94 -5.97 9.90
C GLU A 201 -21.59 -6.26 10.55
N LEU A 202 -20.47 -5.98 9.87
CA LEU A 202 -19.13 -6.15 10.46
C LEU A 202 -18.93 -5.23 11.67
N ILE A 203 -19.38 -3.98 11.57
CA ILE A 203 -19.36 -3.00 12.66
C ILE A 203 -20.16 -3.52 13.87
N ALA A 204 -21.38 -4.02 13.61
CA ALA A 204 -22.24 -4.58 14.64
C ALA A 204 -21.60 -5.82 15.29
N SER A 205 -20.96 -6.70 14.51
CA SER A 205 -20.30 -7.91 14.99
C SER A 205 -19.08 -7.58 15.87
N VAL A 206 -18.20 -6.65 15.47
CA VAL A 206 -17.07 -6.20 16.32
C VAL A 206 -17.57 -5.68 17.66
N ARG A 207 -18.65 -4.87 17.67
CA ARG A 207 -19.25 -4.32 18.88
C ARG A 207 -19.87 -5.39 19.76
N ARG A 208 -20.56 -6.37 19.17
CA ARG A 208 -21.11 -7.52 19.92
C ARG A 208 -20.01 -8.35 20.59
N CYS A 209 -18.86 -8.50 19.96
CA CYS A 209 -17.71 -9.19 20.53
C CYS A 209 -17.04 -8.37 21.67
N GLY A 210 -17.35 -7.08 21.81
CA GLY A 210 -16.80 -6.22 22.83
C GLY A 210 -15.42 -5.63 22.49
N ALA A 211 -14.92 -5.76 21.28
CA ALA A 211 -13.68 -5.13 20.84
C ALA A 211 -13.87 -3.64 20.53
N ALA A 212 -12.81 -2.84 20.69
CA ALA A 212 -12.83 -1.44 20.29
C ALA A 212 -12.79 -1.32 18.76
N LEU A 213 -13.52 -0.34 18.23
CA LEU A 213 -13.63 -0.11 16.80
C LEU A 213 -13.12 1.29 16.45
N ARG A 214 -12.17 1.36 15.52
CA ARG A 214 -11.70 2.60 14.91
C ARG A 214 -12.26 2.70 13.50
N LEU A 215 -13.21 3.60 13.28
CA LEU A 215 -13.80 3.85 11.97
C LEU A 215 -13.05 4.98 11.26
N ILE A 216 -12.66 4.72 10.01
CA ILE A 216 -11.99 5.70 9.15
C ILE A 216 -12.85 6.01 7.92
N THR A 217 -12.71 7.19 7.38
CA THR A 217 -13.47 7.63 6.20
C THR A 217 -12.83 7.21 4.89
N ASP A 218 -11.49 7.13 4.85
CA ASP A 218 -10.69 6.78 3.68
C ASP A 218 -9.26 6.43 4.12
N GLY A 219 -8.36 6.03 3.20
CA GLY A 219 -6.98 5.65 3.51
C GLY A 219 -6.87 4.17 3.92
N ASP A 220 -7.25 3.30 3.00
CA ASP A 220 -7.36 1.86 3.22
C ASP A 220 -5.99 1.19 3.46
N ILE A 221 -4.95 1.66 2.76
CA ILE A 221 -3.59 1.11 2.86
C ILE A 221 -3.02 1.37 4.26
N THR A 222 -3.08 2.61 4.74
CA THR A 222 -2.55 2.97 6.07
C THR A 222 -3.21 2.16 7.17
N ALA A 223 -4.53 1.96 7.06
CA ALA A 223 -5.31 1.18 8.01
C ALA A 223 -4.96 -0.31 8.00
N ALA A 224 -4.78 -0.90 6.83
CA ALA A 224 -4.49 -2.32 6.67
C ALA A 224 -3.03 -2.67 7.02
N VAL A 225 -2.10 -1.73 6.91
CA VAL A 225 -0.70 -1.87 7.36
C VAL A 225 -0.56 -1.69 8.87
N ALA A 226 -1.42 -0.87 9.49
CA ALA A 226 -1.34 -0.50 10.90
C ALA A 226 -1.19 -1.67 11.90
N PRO A 227 -1.88 -2.82 11.76
CA PRO A 227 -1.71 -3.96 12.67
C PRO A 227 -0.28 -4.53 12.72
N SER A 228 0.55 -4.23 11.71
CA SER A 228 1.94 -4.67 11.64
C SER A 228 2.95 -3.63 12.16
N LEU A 229 2.48 -2.47 12.59
CA LEU A 229 3.31 -1.40 13.16
C LEU A 229 3.20 -1.41 14.69
N PRO A 230 4.33 -1.46 15.41
CA PRO A 230 4.32 -1.63 16.88
C PRO A 230 3.51 -0.56 17.62
N ASP A 231 3.55 0.69 17.14
CA ASP A 231 3.02 1.85 17.86
C ASP A 231 1.69 2.37 17.27
N SER A 232 1.06 1.62 16.34
CA SER A 232 -0.19 2.06 15.69
C SER A 232 -1.40 2.05 16.61
N GLY A 233 -1.37 1.22 17.65
CA GLY A 233 -2.51 0.95 18.51
C GLY A 233 -3.67 0.26 17.78
N VAL A 234 -3.40 -0.45 16.69
CA VAL A 234 -4.37 -1.24 15.90
C VAL A 234 -3.94 -2.69 15.91
N ASP A 235 -4.86 -3.61 16.13
CA ASP A 235 -4.59 -5.04 16.24
C ASP A 235 -5.07 -5.83 15.02
N LEU A 236 -6.11 -5.35 14.35
CA LEU A 236 -6.72 -6.00 13.20
C LEU A 236 -7.32 -4.98 12.24
N TYR A 237 -7.16 -5.20 10.95
CA TYR A 237 -7.97 -4.55 9.91
C TYR A 237 -8.92 -5.59 9.32
N CYS A 238 -10.18 -5.25 9.15
CA CYS A 238 -11.11 -6.05 8.35
C CYS A 238 -12.10 -5.15 7.62
N GLY A 239 -12.51 -5.56 6.44
CA GLY A 239 -13.48 -4.80 5.66
C GLY A 239 -13.47 -5.11 4.17
N ILE A 240 -14.17 -4.27 3.41
CA ILE A 240 -14.27 -4.30 1.96
C ILE A 240 -13.74 -2.96 1.45
N GLY A 241 -12.66 -2.99 0.69
CA GLY A 241 -11.99 -1.84 0.11
C GLY A 241 -11.50 -2.11 -1.30
N GLY A 242 -10.84 -1.16 -1.94
CA GLY A 242 -10.34 -1.33 -3.29
C GLY A 242 -9.33 -2.48 -3.43
N THR A 243 -9.43 -3.23 -4.49
CA THR A 243 -8.52 -4.35 -4.76
C THR A 243 -7.10 -3.88 -5.01
N PRO A 244 -6.84 -2.78 -5.75
CA PRO A 244 -5.52 -2.20 -5.92
C PRO A 244 -4.80 -1.92 -4.60
N GLU A 245 -5.47 -1.27 -3.65
CA GLU A 245 -4.94 -0.93 -2.34
C GLU A 245 -4.59 -2.19 -1.52
N GLY A 246 -5.31 -3.30 -1.75
CA GLY A 246 -5.00 -4.59 -1.14
C GLY A 246 -3.64 -5.14 -1.61
N ILE A 247 -3.29 -4.97 -2.88
CA ILE A 247 -2.02 -5.47 -3.42
C ILE A 247 -0.85 -4.60 -2.93
N LEU A 248 -1.02 -3.27 -2.92
CA LEU A 248 -0.07 -2.34 -2.28
C LEU A 248 0.17 -2.72 -0.81
N THR A 249 -0.90 -3.00 -0.08
CA THR A 249 -0.84 -3.48 1.31
C THR A 249 -0.06 -4.79 1.44
N ALA A 250 -0.28 -5.75 0.54
CA ALA A 250 0.42 -7.04 0.57
C ALA A 250 1.95 -6.89 0.49
N VAL A 251 2.45 -5.96 -0.33
CA VAL A 251 3.88 -5.64 -0.43
C VAL A 251 4.43 -5.10 0.90
N ALA A 252 3.70 -4.16 1.53
CA ALA A 252 4.09 -3.62 2.84
C ALA A 252 4.13 -4.72 3.90
N LEU A 253 3.10 -5.55 3.97
CA LEU A 253 3.00 -6.63 4.97
C LEU A 253 4.07 -7.69 4.80
N LYS A 254 4.46 -8.05 3.59
CA LYS A 254 5.63 -8.93 3.35
C LYS A 254 6.90 -8.36 3.96
N SER A 255 7.11 -7.06 3.87
CA SER A 255 8.28 -6.40 4.46
C SER A 255 8.23 -6.36 5.98
N LEU A 256 7.04 -6.25 6.56
CA LEU A 256 6.81 -6.18 8.01
C LEU A 256 6.66 -7.56 8.68
N GLY A 257 6.50 -8.63 7.90
CA GLY A 257 6.22 -9.97 8.42
C GLY A 257 4.77 -10.16 8.88
N GLY A 258 3.88 -9.26 8.53
CA GLY A 258 2.45 -9.38 8.75
C GLY A 258 1.77 -10.28 7.73
N GLY A 259 0.47 -10.49 7.89
CA GLY A 259 -0.34 -11.30 6.99
C GLY A 259 -1.60 -10.57 6.51
N MET A 260 -2.05 -10.95 5.33
CA MET A 260 -3.33 -10.53 4.79
C MET A 260 -4.02 -11.67 4.07
N GLN A 261 -5.33 -11.68 4.17
CA GLN A 261 -6.22 -12.47 3.36
C GLN A 261 -7.11 -11.54 2.55
N LEU A 262 -7.22 -11.82 1.26
CA LEU A 262 -7.98 -11.00 0.32
C LEU A 262 -8.84 -11.92 -0.54
N GLN A 263 -10.10 -11.54 -0.77
CA GLN A 263 -11.02 -12.24 -1.66
C GLN A 263 -11.79 -11.23 -2.50
N MET A 264 -11.90 -11.48 -3.79
CA MET A 264 -12.70 -10.64 -4.69
C MET A 264 -14.12 -10.48 -4.18
N TRP A 265 -14.64 -9.26 -4.24
CA TRP A 265 -15.98 -8.92 -3.80
C TRP A 265 -16.68 -8.05 -4.85
N PRO A 266 -17.56 -8.64 -5.68
CA PRO A 266 -18.29 -7.86 -6.68
C PRO A 266 -19.26 -6.89 -5.97
N ARG A 267 -19.25 -5.64 -6.38
CA ARG A 267 -20.05 -4.56 -5.78
C ARG A 267 -21.54 -4.65 -6.10
N ASP A 268 -21.86 -5.27 -7.26
CA ASP A 268 -23.22 -5.44 -7.77
C ASP A 268 -23.33 -6.69 -8.66
N ASP A 269 -24.53 -6.98 -9.14
CA ASP A 269 -24.80 -8.16 -9.96
C ASP A 269 -24.20 -8.06 -11.37
N GLU A 270 -24.04 -6.85 -11.92
CA GLU A 270 -23.39 -6.61 -13.21
C GLU A 270 -21.88 -6.96 -13.13
N GLU A 271 -21.20 -6.47 -12.12
CA GLU A 271 -19.80 -6.83 -11.88
C GLU A 271 -19.64 -8.32 -11.58
N ARG A 272 -20.58 -8.91 -10.83
CA ARG A 272 -20.59 -10.36 -10.57
C ARG A 272 -20.69 -11.18 -11.87
N ALA A 273 -21.59 -10.81 -12.78
CA ALA A 273 -21.75 -11.47 -14.08
C ALA A 273 -20.47 -11.33 -14.92
N ARG A 274 -19.92 -10.11 -15.02
CA ARG A 274 -18.68 -9.83 -15.75
C ARG A 274 -17.51 -10.65 -15.19
N LEU A 275 -17.35 -10.69 -13.88
CA LEU A 275 -16.29 -11.45 -13.23
C LEU A 275 -16.46 -12.96 -13.47
N ALA A 276 -17.70 -13.48 -13.47
CA ALA A 276 -17.99 -14.88 -13.73
C ALA A 276 -17.64 -15.28 -15.18
N GLU A 277 -17.74 -14.37 -16.14
CA GLU A 277 -17.34 -14.61 -17.53
C GLU A 277 -15.80 -14.61 -17.71
N GLN A 278 -15.10 -13.75 -16.97
CA GLN A 278 -13.67 -13.51 -17.15
C GLN A 278 -12.77 -14.33 -16.22
N THR A 279 -13.34 -14.87 -15.13
CA THR A 279 -12.57 -15.49 -14.04
C THR A 279 -13.19 -16.86 -13.69
N PRO A 280 -12.39 -17.91 -13.61
CA PRO A 280 -12.89 -19.22 -13.15
C PRO A 280 -13.54 -19.11 -11.76
N ALA A 281 -14.65 -19.79 -11.55
CA ALA A 281 -15.40 -19.75 -10.28
C ALA A 281 -14.52 -20.04 -9.06
N LYS A 282 -13.58 -20.98 -9.18
CA LYS A 282 -12.60 -21.29 -8.13
C LYS A 282 -11.73 -20.10 -7.73
N GLU A 283 -11.39 -19.23 -8.68
CA GLU A 283 -10.58 -18.01 -8.41
C GLU A 283 -11.44 -16.90 -7.79
N LEU A 284 -12.72 -16.80 -8.12
CA LEU A 284 -13.64 -15.85 -7.51
C LEU A 284 -13.86 -16.14 -6.01
N GLU A 285 -13.87 -17.40 -5.64
CA GLU A 285 -14.07 -17.84 -4.26
C GLU A 285 -12.76 -17.97 -3.48
N ARG A 286 -11.62 -17.83 -4.16
CA ARG A 286 -10.30 -18.00 -3.57
C ARG A 286 -9.98 -16.89 -2.58
N ILE A 287 -9.43 -17.29 -1.43
CA ILE A 287 -8.74 -16.37 -0.51
C ILE A 287 -7.26 -16.32 -0.93
N PHE A 288 -6.80 -15.12 -1.27
CA PHE A 288 -5.42 -14.85 -1.62
C PHE A 288 -4.66 -14.36 -0.39
N THR A 289 -3.44 -14.87 -0.21
CA THR A 289 -2.49 -14.41 0.81
C THR A 289 -1.54 -13.36 0.21
N CYS A 290 -0.69 -12.74 1.05
CA CYS A 290 0.36 -11.85 0.54
C CYS A 290 1.27 -12.53 -0.48
N ASP A 291 1.59 -13.82 -0.30
CA ASP A 291 2.45 -14.58 -1.22
C ASP A 291 1.75 -14.94 -2.53
N ASP A 292 0.42 -15.10 -2.52
CA ASP A 292 -0.37 -15.27 -3.74
C ASP A 292 -0.46 -13.99 -4.57
N LEU A 293 -0.46 -12.82 -3.91
CA LEU A 293 -0.61 -11.52 -4.55
C LEU A 293 0.72 -10.95 -5.03
N VAL A 294 1.81 -11.25 -4.33
CA VAL A 294 3.16 -10.76 -4.64
C VAL A 294 4.14 -11.93 -4.58
N ASN A 295 4.56 -12.39 -5.73
CA ASN A 295 5.46 -13.54 -5.86
C ASN A 295 6.90 -13.16 -5.49
N GLY A 296 7.58 -14.03 -4.76
CA GLY A 296 8.98 -13.85 -4.37
C GLY A 296 9.19 -12.78 -3.30
N ASP A 297 10.46 -12.49 -3.02
CA ASP A 297 10.88 -11.57 -1.95
C ASP A 297 11.41 -10.22 -2.49
N SER A 298 11.49 -10.08 -3.81
CA SER A 298 11.98 -8.86 -4.45
C SER A 298 10.87 -7.83 -4.55
N ALA A 299 10.49 -7.25 -3.41
CA ALA A 299 9.44 -6.27 -3.36
C ALA A 299 9.83 -5.06 -2.48
N ILE A 300 9.50 -3.88 -2.97
CA ILE A 300 9.73 -2.58 -2.33
C ILE A 300 8.38 -1.91 -2.12
N PHE A 301 8.15 -1.39 -0.92
CA PHE A 301 7.05 -0.49 -0.61
C PHE A 301 7.61 0.87 -0.21
N CYS A 302 7.11 1.92 -0.81
CA CYS A 302 7.47 3.29 -0.48
C CYS A 302 6.21 4.15 -0.35
N ALA A 303 6.12 4.94 0.71
CA ALA A 303 5.03 5.90 0.88
C ALA A 303 5.53 7.18 1.53
N THR A 304 4.89 8.30 1.19
CA THR A 304 5.09 9.61 1.82
C THR A 304 3.77 10.14 2.35
N GLY A 305 3.77 10.58 3.61
CA GLY A 305 2.59 11.18 4.24
C GLY A 305 2.22 12.51 3.60
N ILE A 306 0.95 12.68 3.20
CA ILE A 306 0.38 13.95 2.74
C ILE A 306 -0.32 14.62 3.93
N SER A 307 -1.20 13.90 4.62
CA SER A 307 -1.74 14.28 5.93
C SER A 307 -1.33 13.27 6.99
N ASP A 308 -1.49 13.61 8.28
CA ASP A 308 -1.08 12.72 9.37
C ASP A 308 -1.84 11.38 9.32
N SER A 309 -1.12 10.27 9.53
CA SER A 309 -1.70 8.93 9.56
C SER A 309 -1.05 8.06 10.64
N SER A 310 -1.57 6.85 10.85
CA SER A 310 -0.93 5.86 11.73
C SER A 310 0.40 5.35 11.19
N LEU A 311 0.65 5.50 9.90
CA LEU A 311 1.89 5.08 9.24
C LEU A 311 2.95 6.20 9.26
N LEU A 312 2.57 7.44 8.93
CA LEU A 312 3.47 8.57 8.73
C LEU A 312 2.85 9.90 9.13
N PRO A 313 3.63 10.84 9.66
CA PRO A 313 3.21 12.25 9.73
C PRO A 313 3.07 12.84 8.33
N GLY A 314 2.15 13.78 8.17
CA GLY A 314 1.93 14.52 6.92
C GLY A 314 3.02 15.57 6.64
N VAL A 315 2.90 16.19 5.47
CA VAL A 315 3.76 17.30 5.06
C VAL A 315 3.54 18.51 5.98
N LYS A 316 4.64 19.09 6.45
CA LYS A 316 4.63 20.34 7.26
C LYS A 316 5.30 21.46 6.50
N LEU A 317 4.57 22.53 6.27
CA LEU A 317 5.12 23.76 5.68
C LEU A 317 5.58 24.70 6.81
N VAL A 318 6.86 25.09 6.81
CA VAL A 318 7.46 25.94 7.85
C VAL A 318 8.27 27.04 7.17
N GLY A 319 7.69 28.21 7.03
CA GLY A 319 8.30 29.32 6.28
C GLY A 319 8.53 28.92 4.82
N LYS A 320 9.78 29.03 4.37
CA LYS A 320 10.21 28.63 3.02
C LYS A 320 10.64 27.16 2.90
N LYS A 321 10.35 26.35 3.90
CA LYS A 321 10.72 24.93 3.94
C LYS A 321 9.49 24.05 4.02
N ALA A 322 9.61 22.84 3.46
CA ALA A 322 8.68 21.75 3.69
C ALA A 322 9.41 20.59 4.39
N ILE A 323 8.68 19.87 5.24
CA ILE A 323 9.17 18.66 5.88
C ILE A 323 8.28 17.52 5.40
N THR A 324 8.87 16.49 4.81
CA THR A 324 8.21 15.25 4.44
C THR A 324 8.63 14.11 5.37
N HIS A 325 7.74 13.13 5.49
CA HIS A 325 8.01 11.88 6.19
C HIS A 325 7.65 10.73 5.26
N SER A 326 8.64 9.91 4.98
CA SER A 326 8.51 8.78 4.07
C SER A 326 8.89 7.49 4.76
N ILE A 327 8.32 6.38 4.31
CA ILE A 327 8.71 5.03 4.71
C ILE A 327 9.17 4.27 3.47
N LEU A 328 10.28 3.57 3.60
CA LEU A 328 10.82 2.69 2.57
C LEU A 328 11.05 1.31 3.17
N MET A 329 10.39 0.32 2.62
CA MET A 329 10.45 -1.07 3.09
C MET A 329 10.95 -1.99 1.97
N ARG A 330 11.78 -2.96 2.32
CA ARG A 330 12.24 -4.04 1.42
C ARG A 330 11.86 -5.40 1.99
N ALA A 331 11.12 -6.19 1.25
CA ALA A 331 10.68 -7.52 1.68
C ALA A 331 11.85 -8.49 1.87
N ARG A 332 12.81 -8.53 0.93
CA ARG A 332 13.98 -9.42 0.98
C ARG A 332 14.80 -9.30 2.26
N SER A 333 15.06 -8.08 2.70
CA SER A 333 15.87 -7.81 3.89
C SER A 333 15.04 -7.55 5.15
N ARG A 334 13.72 -7.42 5.01
CA ARG A 334 12.79 -6.95 6.05
C ARG A 334 13.29 -5.67 6.72
N THR A 335 13.90 -4.80 5.92
CA THR A 335 14.40 -3.51 6.38
C THR A 335 13.33 -2.46 6.19
N VAL A 336 13.05 -1.72 7.25
CA VAL A 336 12.14 -0.55 7.25
C VAL A 336 12.96 0.68 7.55
N ARG A 337 12.85 1.69 6.70
CA ARG A 337 13.50 3.00 6.88
C ARG A 337 12.43 4.08 7.00
N TYR A 338 12.54 4.87 8.06
CA TYR A 338 11.79 6.11 8.19
C TYR A 338 12.69 7.26 7.78
N ILE A 339 12.24 8.03 6.81
CA ILE A 339 13.01 9.11 6.21
C ILE A 339 12.28 10.41 6.50
N ARG A 340 12.97 11.32 7.19
CA ARG A 340 12.49 12.69 7.37
C ARG A 340 13.38 13.60 6.52
N ALA A 341 12.79 14.24 5.52
CA ALA A 341 13.49 15.18 4.67
C ALA A 341 13.02 16.60 4.93
N VAL A 342 13.96 17.55 4.80
CA VAL A 342 13.69 18.99 4.87
C VAL A 342 14.02 19.57 3.51
N HIS A 343 13.01 20.09 2.84
CA HIS A 343 13.13 20.68 1.51
C HIS A 343 13.15 22.22 1.62
N ASP A 344 14.11 22.84 0.99
CA ASP A 344 14.10 24.28 0.76
C ASP A 344 13.27 24.56 -0.49
N LEU A 345 12.11 25.18 -0.33
CA LEU A 345 11.16 25.39 -1.42
C LEU A 345 11.63 26.45 -2.46
N GLU A 346 12.65 27.24 -2.13
CA GLU A 346 13.25 28.17 -3.10
C GLU A 346 14.25 27.46 -4.03
N SER A 347 14.81 26.32 -3.57
CA SER A 347 15.81 25.55 -4.33
C SER A 347 15.28 24.21 -4.84
N LYS A 348 14.18 23.71 -4.26
CA LYS A 348 13.58 22.42 -4.63
C LYS A 348 12.81 22.53 -5.95
N THR A 349 13.26 21.77 -6.93
CA THR A 349 12.47 21.57 -8.16
C THR A 349 11.48 20.43 -7.96
N ILE A 350 10.22 20.68 -8.24
CA ILE A 350 9.18 19.68 -8.39
C ILE A 350 9.11 19.36 -9.87
N HIS A 351 9.48 18.13 -10.24
CA HIS A 351 9.42 17.69 -11.62
C HIS A 351 7.99 17.31 -11.97
N LEU A 352 7.44 17.94 -13.00
CA LEU A 352 6.10 17.65 -13.53
C LEU A 352 6.25 17.11 -14.94
N ARG A 353 5.46 16.09 -15.29
CA ARG A 353 5.44 15.58 -16.67
C ARG A 353 4.89 16.63 -17.65
N SER A 354 3.94 17.45 -17.20
CA SER A 354 3.38 18.55 -17.99
C SER A 354 4.46 19.54 -18.43
N ASP A 355 5.41 19.89 -17.57
CA ASP A 355 6.52 20.80 -17.91
C ASP A 355 7.43 20.23 -19.02
N SER A 356 7.57 18.89 -19.07
CA SER A 356 8.39 18.21 -20.07
C SER A 356 7.75 18.21 -21.47
N ARG A 357 6.44 18.36 -21.57
CA ARG A 357 5.71 18.38 -22.86
C ARG A 357 5.76 19.74 -23.51
N ASP A 358 5.80 20.82 -22.74
CA ASP A 358 5.85 22.18 -23.27
C ASP A 358 7.20 22.54 -23.90
N HIS A 359 8.27 21.79 -23.63
CA HIS A 359 9.58 21.92 -24.26
C HIS A 359 9.77 21.07 -25.54
N LYS A 360 8.74 20.37 -26.03
CA LYS A 360 8.77 19.53 -27.24
C LYS A 360 7.92 20.08 -28.40
N LEU A 361 7.50 21.35 -28.33
CA LEU A 361 6.85 22.03 -29.43
C LEU A 361 7.82 22.93 -30.22
#